data_76b8bab2eb0401b0b492ee31f285cadb
#
_entry.id   76b8bab2eb0401b0b492ee31f285cadb
#
_cell.length_a   1.000
_cell.length_b   1.000
_cell.length_c   1.000
_cell.angle_alpha   90.00
_cell.angle_beta   90.00
_cell.angle_gamma   90.00
#
_symmetry.space_group_name_H-M   'P 1'
#
loop_
_entity.id
_entity.type
_entity.pdbx_description
1 polymer ?
#
loop_
_entity_poly.entity_id
_entity_poly.type
_entity_poly.pdbx_seq_one_letter_code
_entity_poly.pdbx_strand_id
1 'polypeptide(L)'
;MIVGPTSIGKSTLMKKVCELDPEFSYVQAFTTRPRRDDAPSTYRHITESEAATLYANHQAITYIPHPTTGYIYGTDHASYKSRYNLLDTLSSTVELYRNLPFERTVTISLTAELVDWQRWLALRFNAPSSELTKRLEEAKTSIGWSIAQRDNHAWLLNSEVNLEDCAQQVIDHVKGTKRLSSDTPKEATDLLKYVENLLS
;
A
#
# COMPACT_ATOMS: atom_id res chain seq x y z
N MET A 1 -4.47 4.13 -5.04
CA MET A 1 -3.87 3.01 -4.27
C MET A 1 -2.36 3.11 -4.34
N ILE A 2 -1.70 2.85 -3.23
CA ILE A 2 -0.23 2.80 -3.15
C ILE A 2 0.16 1.34 -2.90
N VAL A 3 1.00 0.80 -3.77
CA VAL A 3 1.47 -0.59 -3.74
C VAL A 3 3.01 -0.61 -3.66
N GLY A 4 3.58 -1.65 -3.12
CA GLY A 4 5.03 -1.82 -3.07
C GLY A 4 5.48 -2.70 -1.91
N PRO A 5 6.73 -3.12 -1.90
CA PRO A 5 7.26 -4.05 -0.91
C PRO A 5 7.23 -3.48 0.51
N THR A 6 7.46 -4.35 1.47
CA THR A 6 7.63 -3.93 2.87
C THR A 6 8.79 -2.93 2.98
N SER A 7 8.71 -2.01 3.94
CA SER A 7 9.72 -0.97 4.21
C SER A 7 10.01 0.02 3.08
N ILE A 8 9.26 0.02 1.96
CA ILE A 8 9.46 0.96 0.83
C ILE A 8 8.96 2.40 1.12
N GLY A 9 8.46 2.67 2.33
CA GLY A 9 8.05 4.01 2.72
C GLY A 9 6.59 4.39 2.40
N LYS A 10 5.70 3.44 2.07
CA LYS A 10 4.29 3.71 1.73
C LYS A 10 3.60 4.62 2.76
N SER A 11 3.59 4.22 4.02
CA SER A 11 2.89 4.97 5.08
C SER A 11 3.48 6.36 5.30
N THR A 12 4.81 6.50 5.18
CA THR A 12 5.52 7.79 5.31
C THR A 12 5.15 8.73 4.18
N LEU A 13 5.15 8.24 2.94
CA LEU A 13 4.75 9.01 1.77
C LEU A 13 3.27 9.44 1.86
N MET A 14 2.36 8.51 2.17
CA MET A 14 0.94 8.80 2.28
C MET A 14 0.65 9.84 3.38
N LYS A 15 1.36 9.77 4.51
CA LYS A 15 1.29 10.78 5.57
C LYS A 15 1.70 12.15 5.03
N LYS A 16 2.82 12.22 4.30
CA LYS A 16 3.30 13.47 3.71
C LYS A 16 2.32 14.05 2.69
N VAL A 17 1.69 13.22 1.86
CA VAL A 17 0.63 13.64 0.93
C VAL A 17 -0.53 14.30 1.69
N CYS A 18 -1.02 13.68 2.76
CA CYS A 18 -2.12 14.24 3.56
C CYS A 18 -1.71 15.52 4.32
N GLU A 19 -0.43 15.69 4.65
CA GLU A 19 0.10 16.92 5.26
C GLU A 19 0.14 18.08 4.25
N LEU A 20 0.50 17.80 3.00
CA LEU A 20 0.61 18.81 1.95
C LEU A 20 -0.74 19.23 1.37
N ASP A 21 -1.70 18.33 1.35
CA ASP A 21 -2.99 18.58 0.69
C ASP A 21 -4.16 18.00 1.49
N PRO A 22 -5.00 18.86 2.11
CA PRO A 22 -6.13 18.43 2.95
C PRO A 22 -7.29 17.77 2.16
N GLU A 23 -7.29 17.83 0.82
CA GLU A 23 -8.24 17.06 0.01
C GLU A 23 -7.92 15.55 0.00
N PHE A 24 -6.76 15.15 0.54
CA PHE A 24 -6.36 13.74 0.69
C PHE A 24 -6.59 13.24 2.11
N SER A 25 -7.02 12.01 2.23
CA SER A 25 -7.04 11.27 3.51
C SER A 25 -6.68 9.81 3.33
N TYR A 26 -6.28 9.17 4.43
CA TYR A 26 -6.18 7.71 4.44
C TYR A 26 -7.56 7.07 4.37
N VAL A 27 -7.68 6.00 3.60
CA VAL A 27 -8.80 5.06 3.74
C VAL A 27 -8.67 4.39 5.11
N GLN A 28 -9.59 4.69 6.00
CA GLN A 28 -9.62 4.10 7.33
C GLN A 28 -10.32 2.74 7.29
N ALA A 29 -9.65 1.73 6.74
CA ALA A 29 -10.15 0.37 6.70
C ALA A 29 -10.44 -0.17 8.11
N PHE A 30 -11.42 -1.07 8.24
CA PHE A 30 -11.64 -1.81 9.49
C PHE A 30 -10.87 -3.13 9.49
N THR A 31 -10.60 -3.67 10.68
CA THR A 31 -10.04 -5.00 10.85
C THR A 31 -10.49 -5.64 12.16
N THR A 32 -10.65 -6.98 12.14
CA THR A 32 -10.87 -7.77 13.35
C THR A 32 -9.58 -8.18 14.04
N ARG A 33 -8.41 -7.83 13.46
CA ARG A 33 -7.11 -8.09 14.09
C ARG A 33 -6.99 -7.33 15.40
N PRO A 34 -6.51 -7.96 16.50
CA PRO A 34 -6.20 -7.26 17.73
C PRO A 34 -5.25 -6.08 17.52
N ARG A 35 -5.43 -5.01 18.30
CA ARG A 35 -4.53 -3.86 18.27
C ARG A 35 -3.14 -4.29 18.71
N ARG A 36 -2.11 -3.76 18.06
CA ARG A 36 -0.72 -3.91 18.52
C ARG A 36 -0.39 -2.74 19.44
N ASP A 37 0.26 -3.01 20.55
CA ASP A 37 0.57 -2.01 21.57
C ASP A 37 1.65 -1.00 21.13
N ASP A 38 2.41 -1.32 20.11
CA ASP A 38 3.65 -0.64 19.71
C ASP A 38 3.53 0.34 18.54
N ALA A 39 2.35 0.49 17.93
CA ALA A 39 2.21 1.40 16.79
C ALA A 39 0.82 2.05 16.69
N PRO A 40 0.74 3.33 16.27
CA PRO A 40 -0.51 3.93 15.86
C PRO A 40 -1.15 3.12 14.75
N SER A 41 -2.38 2.66 14.96
CA SER A 41 -3.09 1.90 13.93
C SER A 41 -3.81 2.84 12.96
N THR A 42 -3.58 2.64 11.68
CA THR A 42 -4.37 3.26 10.60
C THR A 42 -5.73 2.59 10.42
N TYR A 43 -5.94 1.43 11.09
CA TYR A 43 -7.17 0.66 11.04
C TYR A 43 -8.14 1.05 12.15
N ARG A 44 -9.43 0.98 11.83
CA ARG A 44 -10.51 0.91 12.81
C ARG A 44 -10.63 -0.55 13.27
N HIS A 45 -10.27 -0.83 14.52
CA HIS A 45 -10.39 -2.16 15.10
C HIS A 45 -11.82 -2.40 15.54
N ILE A 46 -12.43 -3.47 15.04
CA ILE A 46 -13.80 -3.89 15.35
C ILE A 46 -13.81 -5.38 15.72
N THR A 47 -14.88 -5.81 16.37
CA THR A 47 -15.10 -7.22 16.70
C THR A 47 -15.50 -8.03 15.47
N GLU A 48 -15.38 -9.35 15.54
CA GLU A 48 -15.88 -10.25 14.49
C GLU A 48 -17.40 -10.11 14.30
N SER A 49 -18.16 -9.90 15.40
CA SER A 49 -19.60 -9.68 15.36
C SER A 49 -19.97 -8.39 14.61
N GLU A 50 -19.23 -7.30 14.87
CA GLU A 50 -19.44 -6.03 14.15
C GLU A 50 -19.11 -6.18 12.67
N ALA A 51 -17.99 -6.87 12.32
CA ALA A 51 -17.64 -7.13 10.94
C ALA A 51 -18.70 -7.99 10.22
N ALA A 52 -19.19 -9.03 10.87
CA ALA A 52 -20.28 -9.87 10.35
C ALA A 52 -21.56 -9.06 10.13
N THR A 53 -21.89 -8.15 11.04
CA THR A 53 -23.05 -7.26 10.94
C THR A 53 -22.91 -6.31 9.75
N LEU A 54 -21.74 -5.70 9.55
CA LEU A 54 -21.48 -4.84 8.38
C LEU A 54 -21.66 -5.62 7.08
N TYR A 55 -21.17 -6.84 7.03
CA TYR A 55 -21.32 -7.71 5.85
C TYR A 55 -22.79 -8.10 5.59
N ALA A 56 -23.47 -8.60 6.61
CA ALA A 56 -24.87 -9.04 6.51
C ALA A 56 -25.83 -7.92 6.09
N ASN A 57 -25.57 -6.69 6.54
CA ASN A 57 -26.36 -5.50 6.21
C ASN A 57 -25.94 -4.82 4.91
N HIS A 58 -25.04 -5.43 4.12
CA HIS A 58 -24.48 -4.83 2.89
C HIS A 58 -23.84 -3.45 3.09
N GLN A 59 -23.32 -3.17 4.29
CA GLN A 59 -22.64 -1.91 4.63
C GLN A 59 -21.14 -1.97 4.37
N ALA A 60 -20.56 -3.18 4.31
CA ALA A 60 -19.17 -3.38 3.90
C ALA A 60 -19.04 -3.18 2.38
N ILE A 61 -18.14 -2.29 1.98
CA ILE A 61 -17.74 -2.10 0.57
C ILE A 61 -16.76 -3.19 0.16
N THR A 62 -15.79 -3.49 1.04
CA THR A 62 -14.91 -4.66 0.89
C THR A 62 -14.91 -5.48 2.16
N TYR A 63 -14.75 -6.80 2.02
CA TYR A 63 -14.70 -7.75 3.13
C TYR A 63 -13.73 -8.86 2.75
N ILE A 64 -12.51 -8.81 3.27
CA ILE A 64 -11.39 -9.63 2.82
C ILE A 64 -10.85 -10.44 4.00
N PRO A 65 -11.14 -11.75 4.08
CA PRO A 65 -10.48 -12.63 5.03
C PRO A 65 -8.99 -12.77 4.70
N HIS A 66 -8.14 -12.56 5.68
CA HIS A 66 -6.70 -12.78 5.50
C HIS A 66 -6.42 -14.29 5.42
N PRO A 67 -5.75 -14.78 4.36
CA PRO A 67 -5.63 -16.20 4.09
C PRO A 67 -4.90 -17.00 5.18
N THR A 68 -3.99 -16.36 5.90
CA THR A 68 -3.16 -17.03 6.92
C THR A 68 -3.72 -16.89 8.32
N THR A 69 -4.30 -15.73 8.67
CA THR A 69 -4.70 -15.42 10.05
C THR A 69 -6.21 -15.49 10.29
N GLY A 70 -7.00 -15.50 9.22
CA GLY A 70 -8.45 -15.44 9.28
C GLY A 70 -9.03 -14.08 9.66
N TYR A 71 -8.20 -13.12 10.10
CA TYR A 71 -8.69 -11.77 10.41
C TYR A 71 -9.33 -11.11 9.20
N ILE A 72 -10.41 -10.41 9.42
CA ILE A 72 -11.10 -9.66 8.38
C ILE A 72 -10.47 -8.29 8.23
N TYR A 73 -10.27 -7.89 6.98
CA TYR A 73 -9.95 -6.53 6.58
C TYR A 73 -11.04 -6.04 5.63
N GLY A 74 -11.48 -4.81 5.80
CA GLY A 74 -12.53 -4.31 4.93
C GLY A 74 -12.67 -2.80 4.99
N THR A 75 -13.52 -2.30 4.11
CA THR A 75 -13.91 -0.89 4.06
C THR A 75 -15.41 -0.77 4.03
N ASP A 76 -15.90 0.34 4.52
CA ASP A 76 -17.29 0.76 4.45
C ASP A 76 -17.36 2.24 4.04
N HIS A 77 -18.55 2.82 3.96
CA HIS A 77 -18.69 4.24 3.60
C HIS A 77 -17.94 5.19 4.54
N ALA A 78 -17.83 4.86 5.83
CA ALA A 78 -17.08 5.65 6.81
C ALA A 78 -15.56 5.59 6.62
N SER A 79 -15.08 4.65 5.82
CA SER A 79 -13.66 4.50 5.50
C SER A 79 -13.15 5.59 4.55
N TYR A 80 -14.03 6.22 3.77
CA TYR A 80 -13.69 7.20 2.73
C TYR A 80 -14.19 8.58 3.16
N LYS A 81 -13.24 9.48 3.48
CA LYS A 81 -13.58 10.75 4.17
C LYS A 81 -13.33 11.99 3.34
N SER A 82 -12.57 11.88 2.27
CA SER A 82 -12.10 13.01 1.47
C SER A 82 -12.39 12.82 -0.01
N ARG A 83 -12.14 13.86 -0.79
CA ARG A 83 -12.23 13.78 -2.25
C ARG A 83 -11.27 12.75 -2.83
N TYR A 84 -10.03 12.72 -2.30
CA TYR A 84 -9.00 11.75 -2.67
C TYR A 84 -8.68 10.87 -1.47
N ASN A 85 -8.79 9.55 -1.66
CA ASN A 85 -8.61 8.60 -0.58
C ASN A 85 -7.41 7.70 -0.90
N LEU A 86 -6.41 7.73 -0.02
CA LEU A 86 -5.18 6.94 -0.14
C LEU A 86 -5.34 5.59 0.53
N LEU A 87 -5.10 4.53 -0.20
CA LEU A 87 -5.16 3.16 0.29
C LEU A 87 -3.81 2.47 0.11
N ASP A 88 -3.20 2.01 1.20
CA ASP A 88 -2.11 1.02 1.21
C ASP A 88 -2.73 -0.37 1.09
N THR A 89 -2.43 -1.07 0.02
CA THR A 89 -3.05 -2.37 -0.24
C THR A 89 -2.07 -3.38 -0.83
N LEU A 90 -2.40 -4.66 -0.71
CA LEU A 90 -1.66 -5.74 -1.35
C LEU A 90 -1.95 -5.75 -2.86
N SER A 91 -0.95 -6.12 -3.65
CA SER A 91 -1.11 -6.26 -5.10
C SER A 91 -2.27 -7.18 -5.50
N SER A 92 -2.50 -8.25 -4.72
CA SER A 92 -3.60 -9.21 -4.95
C SER A 92 -5.01 -8.62 -4.77
N THR A 93 -5.16 -7.48 -4.12
CA THR A 93 -6.46 -6.86 -3.88
C THR A 93 -6.72 -5.63 -4.76
N VAL A 94 -5.77 -5.21 -5.57
CA VAL A 94 -5.89 -4.02 -6.41
C VAL A 94 -7.08 -4.12 -7.36
N GLU A 95 -7.28 -5.26 -8.02
CA GLU A 95 -8.39 -5.46 -8.95
C GLU A 95 -9.76 -5.38 -8.26
N LEU A 96 -9.85 -5.84 -7.01
CA LEU A 96 -11.07 -5.68 -6.23
C LEU A 96 -11.44 -4.19 -6.09
N TYR A 97 -10.45 -3.35 -5.75
CA TYR A 97 -10.68 -1.92 -5.57
C TYR A 97 -10.90 -1.18 -6.91
N ARG A 98 -10.28 -1.63 -8.00
CA ARG A 98 -10.50 -1.07 -9.35
C ARG A 98 -11.93 -1.28 -9.84
N ASN A 99 -12.56 -2.37 -9.42
CA ASN A 99 -13.93 -2.72 -9.81
C ASN A 99 -15.00 -2.05 -8.92
N LEU A 100 -14.62 -1.28 -7.92
CA LEU A 100 -15.57 -0.52 -7.11
C LEU A 100 -16.05 0.73 -7.86
N PRO A 101 -17.27 1.24 -7.56
CA PRO A 101 -17.89 2.35 -8.28
C PRO A 101 -17.31 3.72 -7.89
N PHE A 102 -15.99 3.82 -7.88
CA PHE A 102 -15.31 5.12 -7.76
C PHE A 102 -15.25 5.79 -9.13
N GLU A 103 -15.35 7.12 -9.16
CA GLU A 103 -15.21 7.92 -10.38
C GLU A 103 -13.86 7.62 -11.08
N ARG A 104 -12.80 7.46 -10.27
CA ARG A 104 -11.46 7.14 -10.76
C ARG A 104 -10.66 6.39 -9.71
N THR A 105 -9.98 5.35 -10.13
CA THR A 105 -8.94 4.67 -9.34
C THR A 105 -7.59 4.79 -10.01
N VAL A 106 -6.57 5.11 -9.24
CA VAL A 106 -5.18 5.21 -9.69
C VAL A 106 -4.34 4.28 -8.83
N THR A 107 -3.44 3.53 -9.48
CA THR A 107 -2.48 2.66 -8.78
C THR A 107 -1.08 3.21 -8.98
N ILE A 108 -0.37 3.49 -7.89
CA ILE A 108 1.03 3.93 -7.92
C ILE A 108 1.85 2.88 -7.19
N SER A 109 2.79 2.28 -7.89
CA SER A 109 3.78 1.37 -7.30
C SER A 109 5.02 2.13 -6.89
N LEU A 110 5.44 1.92 -5.65
CA LEU A 110 6.67 2.50 -5.14
C LEU A 110 7.85 1.60 -5.43
N THR A 111 8.92 2.22 -5.89
CA THR A 111 10.27 1.67 -5.91
C THR A 111 11.23 2.62 -5.20
N ALA A 112 12.47 2.22 -4.99
CA ALA A 112 13.53 3.03 -4.40
C ALA A 112 14.88 2.58 -4.92
N GLU A 113 15.91 3.39 -4.73
CA GLU A 113 17.29 2.94 -4.90
C GLU A 113 17.53 1.72 -4.00
N LEU A 114 18.20 0.70 -4.54
CA LEU A 114 18.43 -0.55 -3.82
C LEU A 114 19.11 -0.33 -2.47
N VAL A 115 20.10 0.56 -2.40
CA VAL A 115 20.85 0.87 -1.18
C VAL A 115 19.94 1.48 -0.10
N ASP A 116 19.00 2.32 -0.48
CA ASP A 116 18.06 2.93 0.46
C ASP A 116 17.08 1.89 0.99
N TRP A 117 16.50 1.06 0.10
CA TRP A 117 15.58 0.01 0.53
C TRP A 117 16.25 -1.03 1.43
N GLN A 118 17.49 -1.44 1.14
CA GLN A 118 18.27 -2.33 2.01
C GLN A 118 18.45 -1.72 3.41
N ARG A 119 18.77 -0.43 3.49
CA ARG A 119 18.90 0.30 4.76
C ARG A 119 17.57 0.30 5.53
N TRP A 120 16.46 0.63 4.88
CA TRP A 120 15.13 0.65 5.53
C TRP A 120 14.65 -0.74 5.95
N LEU A 121 14.98 -1.75 5.17
CA LEU A 121 14.68 -3.14 5.51
C LEU A 121 15.46 -3.57 6.76
N ALA A 122 16.76 -3.25 6.82
CA ALA A 122 17.63 -3.56 7.96
C ALA A 122 17.19 -2.83 9.24
N LEU A 123 16.73 -1.58 9.14
CA LEU A 123 16.19 -0.84 10.29
C LEU A 123 14.94 -1.50 10.89
N ARG A 124 14.16 -2.19 10.07
CA ARG A 124 12.93 -2.86 10.51
C ARG A 124 13.16 -4.30 10.96
N PHE A 125 14.11 -4.99 10.35
CA PHE A 125 14.40 -6.40 10.60
C PHE A 125 15.88 -6.54 10.96
N ASN A 126 16.17 -6.55 12.25
CA ASN A 126 17.56 -6.54 12.78
C ASN A 126 18.30 -7.87 12.56
N ALA A 127 17.59 -8.96 12.21
CA ALA A 127 18.17 -10.28 11.98
C ALA A 127 17.29 -11.11 11.02
N PRO A 128 17.87 -12.15 10.39
CA PRO A 128 17.09 -13.14 9.65
C PRO A 128 16.01 -13.76 10.52
N SER A 129 14.77 -13.82 10.01
CA SER A 129 13.64 -14.37 10.73
C SER A 129 12.61 -14.91 9.74
N SER A 130 11.75 -15.81 10.23
CA SER A 130 10.64 -16.32 9.42
C SER A 130 9.66 -15.21 8.99
N GLU A 131 9.58 -14.12 9.78
CA GLU A 131 8.80 -12.94 9.38
C GLU A 131 9.45 -12.22 8.22
N LEU A 132 10.78 -12.00 8.24
CA LEU A 132 11.51 -11.39 7.14
C LEU A 132 11.33 -12.20 5.86
N THR A 133 11.50 -13.53 5.92
CA THR A 133 11.31 -14.40 4.76
C THR A 133 9.92 -14.24 4.14
N LYS A 134 8.86 -14.27 4.95
CA LYS A 134 7.48 -14.03 4.47
C LYS A 134 7.32 -12.66 3.83
N ARG A 135 7.96 -11.61 4.39
CA ARG A 135 7.92 -10.26 3.84
C ARG A 135 8.70 -10.12 2.54
N LEU A 136 9.76 -10.89 2.35
CA LEU A 136 10.49 -10.96 1.08
C LEU A 136 9.67 -11.71 0.00
N GLU A 137 8.96 -12.77 0.36
CA GLU A 137 8.02 -13.45 -0.55
C GLU A 137 6.88 -12.52 -1.00
N GLU A 138 6.30 -11.77 -0.05
CA GLU A 138 5.31 -10.73 -0.35
C GLU A 138 5.91 -9.62 -1.25
N ALA A 139 7.16 -9.22 -1.00
CA ALA A 139 7.87 -8.23 -1.80
C ALA A 139 8.09 -8.73 -3.23
N LYS A 140 8.57 -9.95 -3.41
CA LYS A 140 8.72 -10.61 -4.73
C LYS A 140 7.42 -10.57 -5.51
N THR A 141 6.33 -10.99 -4.86
CA THR A 141 4.99 -11.01 -5.46
C THR A 141 4.54 -9.61 -5.85
N SER A 142 4.68 -8.64 -4.94
CA SER A 142 4.24 -7.25 -5.17
C SER A 142 5.02 -6.56 -6.29
N ILE A 143 6.34 -6.69 -6.30
CA ILE A 143 7.21 -6.08 -7.33
C ILE A 143 6.93 -6.74 -8.68
N GLY A 144 6.89 -8.08 -8.73
CA GLY A 144 6.60 -8.83 -9.96
C GLY A 144 5.24 -8.48 -10.55
N TRP A 145 4.20 -8.37 -9.70
CA TRP A 145 2.89 -7.90 -10.12
C TRP A 145 2.96 -6.48 -10.70
N SER A 146 3.66 -5.55 -10.04
CA SER A 146 3.77 -4.16 -10.50
C SER A 146 4.49 -4.06 -11.84
N ILE A 147 5.54 -4.83 -12.06
CA ILE A 147 6.28 -4.90 -13.34
C ILE A 147 5.39 -5.42 -14.47
N ALA A 148 4.45 -6.30 -14.18
CA ALA A 148 3.52 -6.85 -15.17
C ALA A 148 2.38 -5.89 -15.54
N GLN A 149 2.15 -4.81 -14.77
CA GLN A 149 1.07 -3.87 -15.05
C GLN A 149 1.38 -2.97 -16.25
N ARG A 150 0.33 -2.57 -16.97
CA ARG A 150 0.40 -1.63 -18.11
C ARG A 150 -0.57 -0.47 -17.96
N ASP A 151 -1.83 -0.77 -17.72
CA ASP A 151 -2.90 0.21 -17.68
C ASP A 151 -3.25 0.63 -16.25
N ASN A 152 -3.69 1.89 -16.09
CA ASN A 152 -4.10 2.46 -14.80
C ASN A 152 -3.05 2.29 -13.68
N HIS A 153 -1.78 2.31 -14.06
CA HIS A 153 -0.64 2.07 -13.21
C HIS A 153 0.46 3.09 -13.48
N ALA A 154 1.13 3.52 -12.44
CA ALA A 154 2.27 4.42 -12.54
C ALA A 154 3.34 4.05 -11.50
N TRP A 155 4.56 4.47 -11.77
CA TRP A 155 5.69 4.25 -10.87
C TRP A 155 6.12 5.55 -10.19
N LEU A 156 6.52 5.43 -8.94
CA LEU A 156 7.18 6.50 -8.19
C LEU A 156 8.46 5.97 -7.54
N LEU A 157 9.57 6.60 -7.85
CA LEU A 157 10.84 6.41 -7.15
C LEU A 157 10.76 7.16 -5.81
N ASN A 158 10.58 6.42 -4.72
CA ASN A 158 10.50 6.99 -3.38
C ASN A 158 11.87 7.29 -2.82
N SER A 159 12.02 8.42 -2.18
CA SER A 159 13.27 8.88 -1.58
C SER A 159 12.99 9.56 -0.23
N GLU A 160 13.77 9.25 0.78
CA GLU A 160 13.68 9.89 2.09
C GLU A 160 14.13 11.35 2.04
N VAL A 161 15.16 11.64 1.26
CA VAL A 161 15.73 12.98 1.11
C VAL A 161 14.76 13.91 0.37
N ASN A 162 14.02 13.37 -0.61
CA ASN A 162 13.09 14.13 -1.46
C ASN A 162 11.62 13.76 -1.18
N LEU A 163 11.29 13.41 0.06
CA LEU A 163 9.95 12.92 0.42
C LEU A 163 8.82 13.91 0.05
N GLU A 164 9.08 15.20 0.20
CA GLU A 164 8.10 16.24 -0.16
C GLU A 164 7.85 16.30 -1.66
N ASP A 165 8.89 16.23 -2.48
CA ASP A 165 8.76 16.16 -3.93
C ASP A 165 8.05 14.86 -4.38
N CYS A 166 8.34 13.73 -3.74
CA CYS A 166 7.63 12.47 -3.99
C CYS A 166 6.13 12.60 -3.67
N ALA A 167 5.79 13.23 -2.55
CA ALA A 167 4.41 13.47 -2.17
C ALA A 167 3.70 14.42 -3.15
N GLN A 168 4.37 15.49 -3.58
CA GLN A 168 3.84 16.41 -4.58
C GLN A 168 3.60 15.71 -5.93
N GLN A 169 4.49 14.82 -6.36
CA GLN A 169 4.30 14.03 -7.57
C GLN A 169 3.06 13.12 -7.48
N VAL A 170 2.76 12.54 -6.31
CA VAL A 170 1.52 11.77 -6.09
C VAL A 170 0.31 12.68 -6.23
N ILE A 171 0.32 13.86 -5.59
CA ILE A 171 -0.77 14.84 -5.64
C ILE A 171 -1.04 15.24 -7.10
N ASP A 172 0.00 15.62 -7.81
CA ASP A 172 -0.08 16.06 -9.21
C ASP A 172 -0.64 14.97 -10.13
N HIS A 173 -0.15 13.74 -9.95
CA HIS A 173 -0.63 12.60 -10.75
C HIS A 173 -2.10 12.29 -10.48
N VAL A 174 -2.51 12.28 -9.20
CA VAL A 174 -3.91 12.01 -8.82
C VAL A 174 -4.83 13.12 -9.27
N LYS A 175 -4.43 14.39 -9.14
CA LYS A 175 -5.19 15.56 -9.62
C LYS A 175 -5.14 15.72 -11.15
N GLY A 176 -4.24 15.03 -11.83
CA GLY A 176 -4.09 15.05 -13.29
C GLY A 176 -3.32 16.25 -13.83
N THR A 177 -2.61 17.01 -12.97
CA THR A 177 -1.79 18.16 -13.35
C THR A 177 -0.45 17.73 -13.96
N LYS A 178 0.10 16.61 -13.49
CA LYS A 178 1.32 15.99 -14.04
C LYS A 178 1.22 14.48 -13.93
N ARG A 179 1.65 13.76 -14.94
CA ARG A 179 1.59 12.28 -14.93
C ARG A 179 2.92 11.68 -14.52
N LEU A 180 2.85 10.66 -13.66
CA LEU A 180 3.96 9.74 -13.42
C LEU A 180 4.11 8.79 -14.62
N SER A 181 5.32 8.26 -14.82
CA SER A 181 5.57 7.26 -15.86
C SER A 181 4.89 5.93 -15.54
N SER A 182 4.39 5.26 -16.57
CA SER A 182 3.96 3.85 -16.51
C SER A 182 5.07 2.88 -16.84
N ASP A 183 6.21 3.37 -17.36
CA ASP A 183 7.34 2.51 -17.71
C ASP A 183 8.01 1.95 -16.46
N THR A 184 8.31 0.67 -16.49
CA THR A 184 8.99 -0.01 -15.39
C THR A 184 10.39 0.56 -15.18
N PRO A 185 10.68 1.20 -14.03
CA PRO A 185 11.99 1.74 -13.77
C PRO A 185 13.01 0.63 -13.48
N LYS A 186 14.27 0.92 -13.76
CA LYS A 186 15.38 -0.01 -13.50
C LYS A 186 15.41 -0.45 -12.03
N GLU A 187 15.18 0.47 -11.12
CA GLU A 187 15.17 0.26 -9.67
C GLU A 187 14.19 -0.85 -9.27
N ALA A 188 13.00 -0.93 -9.87
CA ALA A 188 12.05 -2.01 -9.60
C ALA A 188 12.61 -3.38 -10.00
N THR A 189 13.30 -3.44 -11.13
CA THR A 189 13.95 -4.68 -11.60
C THR A 189 15.14 -5.08 -10.70
N ASP A 190 15.91 -4.10 -10.24
CA ASP A 190 17.04 -4.34 -9.34
C ASP A 190 16.56 -4.82 -7.95
N LEU A 191 15.47 -4.24 -7.43
CA LEU A 191 14.82 -4.72 -6.19
C LEU A 191 14.32 -6.16 -6.34
N LEU A 192 13.68 -6.51 -7.47
CA LEU A 192 13.19 -7.86 -7.70
C LEU A 192 14.32 -8.88 -7.69
N LYS A 193 15.39 -8.62 -8.44
CA LYS A 193 16.58 -9.48 -8.48
C LYS A 193 17.21 -9.67 -7.10
N TYR A 194 17.29 -8.59 -6.33
CA TYR A 194 17.84 -8.66 -4.97
C TYR A 194 16.99 -9.56 -4.07
N VAL A 195 15.66 -9.41 -4.11
CA VAL A 195 14.75 -10.27 -3.33
C VAL A 195 14.88 -11.73 -3.75
N GLU A 196 14.96 -12.02 -5.04
CA GLU A 196 15.12 -13.39 -5.56
C GLU A 196 16.40 -14.04 -5.07
N ASN A 197 17.50 -13.28 -5.02
CA ASN A 197 18.78 -13.76 -4.49
C ASN A 197 18.75 -14.01 -2.98
N LEU A 198 17.92 -13.27 -2.21
CA LEU A 198 17.76 -13.52 -0.77
C LEU A 198 16.88 -14.73 -0.44
N LEU A 199 16.02 -15.14 -1.38
CA LEU A 199 15.10 -16.27 -1.22
C LEU A 199 15.63 -17.58 -1.82
N SER A 200 16.75 -17.55 -2.57
CA SER A 200 17.44 -18.72 -3.12
C SER A 200 18.33 -19.38 -2.08
#